data_c9c3760b6c9c28b23cf345a8c32dbb1e
#
_entry.id   c9c3760b6c9c28b23cf345a8c32dbb1e
#
_cell.length_a   1.000
_cell.length_b   1.000
_cell.length_c   1.000
_cell.angle_alpha   90.00
_cell.angle_beta   90.00
_cell.angle_gamma   90.00
#
_symmetry.space_group_name_H-M   'P 1'
#
loop_
_entity.id
_entity.type
_entity.pdbx_description
1 polymer ?
#
loop_
_entity_poly.entity_id
_entity_poly.type
_entity_poly.pdbx_seq_one_letter_code
_entity_poly.pdbx_strand_id
1 'polypeptide(L)'
;MHGTSAPALNVEQGVNLRTLNAFGLPAAAATLVRIDSEATLRRVIDHPELGRAPKFVLGGGSNIVFTRDPQAVVLKVEVMGRRLVQERPDAWIVEAGGGENWHDTVAWTLAQGWPGLENLALIPGSVGAAPVQNIGAY
;
A
#
# COMPACT_ATOMS: atom_id res chain seq x y z
N MET A 1 -3.34 -26.88 24.48
CA MET A 1 -2.70 -26.34 23.26
C MET A 1 -3.76 -25.60 22.47
N HIS A 2 -3.83 -24.29 22.62
CA HIS A 2 -4.73 -23.47 21.80
C HIS A 2 -3.96 -23.06 20.55
N GLY A 3 -4.13 -23.86 19.49
CA GLY A 3 -3.69 -23.44 18.17
C GLY A 3 -4.54 -22.25 17.74
N THR A 4 -4.00 -21.05 17.85
CA THR A 4 -4.55 -19.86 17.18
C THR A 4 -4.40 -20.09 15.68
N SER A 5 -5.47 -20.60 15.05
CA SER A 5 -5.56 -20.64 13.59
C SER A 5 -5.38 -19.22 13.07
N ALA A 6 -4.36 -19.01 12.25
CA ALA A 6 -4.17 -17.72 11.60
C ALA A 6 -5.47 -17.34 10.87
N PRO A 7 -5.92 -16.08 10.96
CA PRO A 7 -7.16 -15.63 10.32
C PRO A 7 -7.12 -15.95 8.83
N ALA A 8 -8.24 -16.37 8.25
CA ALA A 8 -8.33 -16.70 6.83
C ALA A 8 -7.92 -15.49 5.97
N LEU A 9 -7.31 -15.75 4.78
CA LEU A 9 -7.05 -14.68 3.81
C LEU A 9 -8.38 -14.05 3.37
N ASN A 10 -8.43 -12.72 3.37
CA ASN A 10 -9.57 -11.99 2.81
C ASN A 10 -9.41 -11.92 1.29
N VAL A 11 -9.99 -12.87 0.59
CA VAL A 11 -9.96 -12.97 -0.88
C VAL A 11 -11.32 -12.57 -1.42
N GLU A 12 -11.36 -11.48 -2.16
CA GLU A 12 -12.57 -10.94 -2.77
C GLU A 12 -12.60 -11.31 -4.27
N GLN A 13 -13.79 -11.63 -4.79
CA GLN A 13 -13.98 -11.99 -6.20
C GLN A 13 -14.83 -10.94 -6.92
N GLY A 14 -14.50 -10.66 -8.19
CA GLY A 14 -15.28 -9.75 -9.03
C GLY A 14 -15.35 -8.32 -8.52
N VAL A 15 -14.25 -7.80 -7.96
CA VAL A 15 -14.22 -6.49 -7.29
C VAL A 15 -14.17 -5.36 -8.31
N ASN A 16 -15.10 -4.42 -8.21
CA ASN A 16 -15.07 -3.19 -8.99
C ASN A 16 -13.95 -2.26 -8.49
N LEU A 17 -13.01 -1.93 -9.37
CA LEU A 17 -11.84 -1.10 -9.06
C LEU A 17 -12.09 0.41 -9.26
N ARG A 18 -13.29 0.82 -9.67
CA ARG A 18 -13.60 2.23 -9.98
C ARG A 18 -13.32 3.18 -8.81
N THR A 19 -13.60 2.75 -7.60
CA THR A 19 -13.34 3.53 -6.38
C THR A 19 -11.92 3.37 -5.84
N LEU A 20 -11.14 2.50 -6.45
CA LEU A 20 -9.76 2.20 -6.07
C LEU A 20 -8.72 2.81 -7.03
N ASN A 21 -9.16 3.68 -7.94
CA ASN A 21 -8.27 4.46 -8.80
C ASN A 21 -8.74 5.91 -8.90
N ALA A 22 -7.80 6.86 -8.95
CA ALA A 22 -8.09 8.29 -8.90
C ALA A 22 -8.88 8.81 -10.11
N PHE A 23 -8.75 8.15 -11.27
CA PHE A 23 -9.48 8.53 -12.50
C PHE A 23 -10.92 8.00 -12.54
N GLY A 24 -11.32 7.16 -11.56
CA GLY A 24 -12.64 6.55 -11.53
C GLY A 24 -12.93 5.65 -12.75
N LEU A 25 -11.89 5.11 -13.37
CA LEU A 25 -12.01 4.27 -14.56
C LEU A 25 -12.68 2.94 -14.20
N PRO A 26 -13.63 2.47 -15.01
CA PRO A 26 -14.25 1.19 -14.79
C PRO A 26 -13.25 0.07 -15.11
N ALA A 27 -13.00 -0.79 -14.14
CA ALA A 27 -12.26 -2.03 -14.28
C ALA A 27 -12.70 -2.98 -13.17
N ALA A 28 -12.56 -4.28 -13.37
CA ALA A 28 -12.87 -5.29 -12.37
C ALA A 28 -11.68 -6.21 -12.13
N ALA A 29 -11.38 -6.47 -10.87
CA ALA A 29 -10.44 -7.50 -10.47
C ALA A 29 -11.19 -8.84 -10.34
N ALA A 30 -10.79 -9.85 -11.09
CA ALA A 30 -11.33 -11.20 -10.91
C ALA A 30 -11.06 -11.69 -9.48
N THR A 31 -9.86 -11.40 -8.97
CA THR A 31 -9.45 -11.71 -7.59
C THR A 31 -8.70 -10.52 -7.01
N LEU A 32 -9.11 -10.08 -5.82
CA LEU A 32 -8.43 -9.05 -5.04
C LEU A 32 -8.13 -9.57 -3.64
N VAL A 33 -6.93 -9.30 -3.14
CA VAL A 33 -6.53 -9.59 -1.76
C VAL A 33 -6.06 -8.31 -1.10
N ARG A 34 -6.62 -7.99 0.08
CA ARG A 34 -6.19 -6.85 0.89
C ARG A 34 -4.98 -7.28 1.73
N ILE A 35 -3.89 -6.54 1.56
CA ILE A 35 -2.62 -6.77 2.26
C ILE A 35 -2.50 -5.77 3.39
N ASP A 36 -2.90 -6.18 4.58
CA ASP A 36 -2.89 -5.38 5.81
C ASP A 36 -1.61 -5.55 6.64
N SER A 37 -0.81 -6.55 6.31
CA SER A 37 0.42 -6.89 7.03
C SER A 37 1.39 -7.69 6.16
N GLU A 38 2.66 -7.73 6.56
CA GLU A 38 3.67 -8.60 5.97
C GLU A 38 3.27 -10.08 6.09
N ALA A 39 2.67 -10.46 7.21
CA ALA A 39 2.21 -11.83 7.42
C ALA A 39 1.12 -12.22 6.40
N THR A 40 0.18 -11.32 6.10
CA THR A 40 -0.84 -11.54 5.06
C THR A 40 -0.17 -11.68 3.69
N LEU A 41 0.79 -10.83 3.36
CA LEU A 41 1.53 -10.92 2.09
C LEU A 41 2.26 -12.27 1.95
N ARG A 42 2.97 -12.71 3.00
CA ARG A 42 3.65 -14.02 3.02
C ARG A 42 2.68 -15.17 2.76
N ARG A 43 1.52 -15.14 3.40
CA ARG A 43 0.48 -16.17 3.19
C ARG A 43 -0.07 -16.20 1.77
N VAL A 44 -0.18 -15.05 1.10
CA VAL A 44 -0.55 -14.99 -0.32
C VAL A 44 0.53 -15.59 -1.20
N ILE A 45 1.81 -15.29 -0.91
CA ILE A 45 2.96 -15.83 -1.65
C ILE A 45 3.05 -17.35 -1.50
N ASP A 46 2.80 -17.86 -0.30
CA ASP A 46 2.89 -19.30 0.02
C ASP A 46 1.62 -20.07 -0.41
N HIS A 47 0.55 -19.37 -0.80
CA HIS A 47 -0.70 -20.01 -1.23
C HIS A 47 -0.50 -20.74 -2.56
N PRO A 48 -0.92 -22.04 -2.69
CA PRO A 48 -0.66 -22.85 -3.88
C PRO A 48 -1.11 -22.25 -5.21
N GLU A 49 -2.25 -21.58 -5.21
CA GLU A 49 -2.84 -20.96 -6.41
C GLU A 49 -2.45 -19.48 -6.52
N LEU A 50 -2.75 -18.69 -5.46
CA LEU A 50 -2.48 -17.27 -5.47
C LEU A 50 -0.97 -16.97 -5.61
N GLY A 51 -0.11 -17.78 -4.98
CA GLY A 51 1.34 -17.58 -5.04
C GLY A 51 1.91 -17.75 -6.46
N ARG A 52 1.33 -18.60 -7.28
CA ARG A 52 1.77 -18.85 -8.68
C ARG A 52 1.16 -17.90 -9.69
N ALA A 53 -0.01 -17.32 -9.40
CA ALA A 53 -0.69 -16.40 -10.30
C ALA A 53 0.12 -15.10 -10.48
N PRO A 54 0.03 -14.44 -11.64
CA PRO A 54 0.55 -13.08 -11.80
C PRO A 54 -0.03 -12.14 -10.76
N LYS A 55 0.74 -11.14 -10.30
CA LYS A 55 0.31 -10.14 -9.32
C LYS A 55 0.27 -8.76 -9.93
N PHE A 56 -0.72 -8.00 -9.52
CA PHE A 56 -0.84 -6.58 -9.78
C PHE A 56 -0.91 -5.85 -8.44
N VAL A 57 0.13 -5.10 -8.09
CA VAL A 57 0.20 -4.37 -6.82
C VAL A 57 -0.53 -3.04 -6.96
N LEU A 58 -1.52 -2.81 -6.12
CA LEU A 58 -2.34 -1.60 -6.10
C LEU A 58 -2.14 -0.85 -4.78
N GLY A 59 -1.58 0.35 -4.85
CA GLY A 59 -1.50 1.29 -3.74
C GLY A 59 -2.76 2.18 -3.67
N GLY A 60 -2.56 3.51 -3.60
CA GLY A 60 -3.66 4.48 -3.61
C GLY A 60 -4.40 4.62 -4.95
N GLY A 61 -3.89 4.01 -6.02
CA GLY A 61 -4.50 4.11 -7.36
C GLY A 61 -4.37 5.49 -8.01
N SER A 62 -3.48 6.35 -7.52
CA SER A 62 -3.32 7.73 -8.01
C SER A 62 -2.50 7.85 -9.29
N ASN A 63 -1.72 6.83 -9.63
CA ASN A 63 -0.83 6.82 -10.81
C ASN A 63 -1.06 5.57 -11.68
N ILE A 64 -2.32 5.18 -11.83
CA ILE A 64 -2.72 3.99 -12.60
C ILE A 64 -3.84 4.37 -13.58
N VAL A 65 -3.70 3.92 -14.82
CA VAL A 65 -4.73 4.02 -15.86
C VAL A 65 -5.15 2.61 -16.25
N PHE A 66 -6.36 2.22 -15.88
CA PHE A 66 -6.93 0.95 -16.31
C PHE A 66 -7.46 1.07 -17.74
N THR A 67 -6.84 0.39 -18.68
CA THR A 67 -7.31 0.28 -20.08
C THR A 67 -8.11 -1.01 -20.30
N ARG A 68 -8.08 -1.93 -19.35
CA ARG A 68 -8.80 -3.20 -19.30
C ARG A 68 -8.75 -3.77 -17.89
N ASP A 69 -9.52 -4.79 -17.63
CA ASP A 69 -9.46 -5.56 -16.39
C ASP A 69 -8.09 -6.20 -16.20
N PRO A 70 -7.46 -6.08 -15.02
CA PRO A 70 -6.18 -6.71 -14.75
C PRO A 70 -6.28 -8.23 -14.80
N GLN A 71 -5.42 -8.86 -15.61
CA GLN A 71 -5.32 -10.32 -15.77
C GLN A 71 -4.36 -10.91 -14.70
N ALA A 72 -4.55 -10.51 -13.45
CA ALA A 72 -3.68 -10.86 -12.33
C ALA A 72 -4.46 -10.82 -11.02
N VAL A 73 -3.94 -11.45 -9.98
CA VAL A 73 -4.40 -11.24 -8.62
C VAL A 73 -4.02 -9.83 -8.19
N VAL A 74 -5.00 -9.00 -7.88
CA VAL A 74 -4.78 -7.64 -7.39
C VAL A 74 -4.45 -7.69 -5.90
N LEU A 75 -3.27 -7.20 -5.53
CA LEU A 75 -2.83 -7.05 -4.15
C LEU A 75 -3.02 -5.58 -3.73
N LYS A 76 -4.10 -5.30 -3.02
CA LYS A 76 -4.38 -3.95 -2.49
C LYS A 76 -3.57 -3.73 -1.21
N VAL A 77 -2.58 -2.86 -1.27
CA VAL A 77 -1.70 -2.58 -0.12
C VAL A 77 -2.40 -1.66 0.86
N GLU A 78 -2.62 -2.15 2.08
CA GLU A 78 -3.29 -1.47 3.19
C GLU A 78 -2.51 -1.65 4.51
N VAL A 79 -1.20 -1.87 4.43
CA VAL A 79 -0.34 -1.92 5.61
C VAL A 79 -0.24 -0.52 6.20
N MET A 80 -0.82 -0.32 7.38
CA MET A 80 -0.92 0.97 8.06
C MET A 80 0.03 1.04 9.26
N GLY A 81 0.19 2.23 9.79
CA GLY A 81 0.96 2.52 11.00
C GLY A 81 2.16 3.42 10.72
N ARG A 82 2.42 4.33 11.64
CA ARG A 82 3.53 5.29 11.61
C ARG A 82 4.18 5.34 12.97
N ARG A 83 5.51 5.28 13.04
CA ARG A 83 6.23 5.35 14.30
C ARG A 83 7.63 5.93 14.13
N LEU A 84 8.14 6.56 15.18
CA LEU A 84 9.56 6.85 15.32
C LEU A 84 10.31 5.56 15.65
N VAL A 85 11.31 5.23 14.84
CA VAL A 85 12.18 4.05 15.06
C VAL A 85 13.42 4.44 15.85
N GLN A 86 14.01 5.60 15.49
CA GLN A 86 15.23 6.07 16.10
C GLN A 86 15.31 7.60 16.00
N GLU A 87 15.75 8.22 17.09
CA GLU A 87 16.16 9.61 17.10
C GLU A 87 17.69 9.71 17.13
N ARG A 88 18.24 10.56 16.28
CA ARG A 88 19.67 10.85 16.17
C ARG A 88 19.89 12.36 16.32
N PRO A 89 21.12 12.81 16.60
CA PRO A 89 21.42 14.25 16.70
C PRO A 89 21.09 15.05 15.43
N ASP A 90 21.12 14.40 14.28
CA ASP A 90 20.98 14.98 12.93
C ASP A 90 19.77 14.45 12.15
N ALA A 91 19.02 13.48 12.69
CA ALA A 91 17.90 12.86 11.96
C ALA A 91 16.88 12.17 12.87
N TRP A 92 15.65 12.12 12.41
CA TRP A 92 14.60 11.23 12.92
C TRP A 92 14.37 10.10 11.90
N ILE A 93 14.52 8.87 12.35
CA ILE A 93 14.25 7.70 11.53
C ILE A 93 12.82 7.22 11.81
N VAL A 94 11.96 7.37 10.84
CA VAL A 94 10.55 6.99 10.94
C VAL A 94 10.24 5.78 10.08
N GLU A 95 9.32 4.97 10.53
CA GLU A 95 8.73 3.86 9.77
C GLU A 95 7.27 4.19 9.50
N ALA A 96 6.83 3.96 8.28
CA ALA A 96 5.44 4.10 7.89
C ALA A 96 5.01 2.93 7.00
N GLY A 97 3.80 2.43 7.23
CA GLY A 97 3.22 1.36 6.44
C GLY A 97 3.02 1.76 4.98
N GLY A 98 3.21 0.82 4.06
CA GLY A 98 3.09 1.10 2.62
C GLY A 98 1.70 1.56 2.16
N GLY A 99 0.65 1.27 2.95
CA GLY A 99 -0.72 1.72 2.72
C GLY A 99 -1.04 3.13 3.22
N GLU A 100 -0.16 3.72 4.03
CA GLU A 100 -0.35 5.08 4.54
C GLU A 100 -0.41 6.10 3.39
N ASN A 101 -1.26 7.13 3.54
CA ASN A 101 -1.27 8.26 2.61
C ASN A 101 0.04 9.05 2.76
N TRP A 102 0.66 9.40 1.62
CA TRP A 102 1.93 10.12 1.64
C TRP A 102 1.81 11.51 2.27
N HIS A 103 0.83 12.32 1.84
CA HIS A 103 0.64 13.67 2.38
C HIS A 103 0.35 13.64 3.89
N ASP A 104 -0.52 12.73 4.34
CA ASP A 104 -0.84 12.57 5.76
C ASP A 104 0.38 12.15 6.58
N THR A 105 1.29 11.40 5.97
CA THR A 105 2.57 11.01 6.60
C THR A 105 3.49 12.22 6.75
N VAL A 106 3.58 13.07 5.72
CA VAL A 106 4.32 14.35 5.81
C VAL A 106 3.73 15.25 6.88
N ALA A 107 2.40 15.42 6.90
CA ALA A 107 1.71 16.22 7.92
C ALA A 107 1.96 15.68 9.33
N TRP A 108 1.96 14.35 9.49
CA TRP A 108 2.26 13.71 10.76
C TRP A 108 3.69 13.98 11.23
N THR A 109 4.71 13.90 10.36
CA THR A 109 6.10 14.22 10.76
C THR A 109 6.23 15.67 11.21
N LEU A 110 5.60 16.62 10.52
CA LEU A 110 5.59 18.02 10.89
C LEU A 110 4.90 18.25 12.25
N ALA A 111 3.78 17.59 12.50
CA ALA A 111 3.06 17.67 13.76
C ALA A 111 3.89 17.14 14.96
N GLN A 112 4.83 16.24 14.71
CA GLN A 112 5.79 15.76 15.71
C GLN A 112 7.00 16.70 15.89
N GLY A 113 7.14 17.74 15.07
CA GLY A 113 8.30 18.62 15.06
C GLY A 113 9.52 18.03 14.30
N TRP A 114 9.30 17.13 13.37
CA TRP A 114 10.34 16.49 12.55
C TRP A 114 10.28 17.00 11.11
N PRO A 115 10.90 18.14 10.80
CA PRO A 115 10.94 18.70 9.45
C PRO A 115 11.83 17.90 8.51
N GLY A 116 11.67 18.12 7.19
CA GLY A 116 12.49 17.54 6.14
C GLY A 116 11.70 16.94 4.98
N LEU A 117 10.41 16.67 5.17
CA LEU A 117 9.53 16.13 4.12
C LEU A 117 8.53 17.17 3.58
N GLU A 118 8.50 18.38 4.10
CA GLU A 118 7.48 19.41 3.81
C GLU A 118 7.41 19.79 2.33
N ASN A 119 8.55 19.81 1.62
CA ASN A 119 8.59 20.09 0.18
C ASN A 119 7.97 18.99 -0.69
N LEU A 120 7.72 17.82 -0.12
CA LEU A 120 7.08 16.69 -0.77
C LEU A 120 5.60 16.56 -0.39
N ALA A 121 5.05 17.54 0.33
CA ALA A 121 3.64 17.58 0.68
C ALA A 121 2.76 17.64 -0.58
N LEU A 122 1.51 17.18 -0.45
CA LEU A 122 0.50 17.19 -1.51
C LEU A 122 0.78 16.29 -2.72
N ILE A 123 1.90 15.59 -2.76
CA ILE A 123 2.15 14.60 -3.80
C ILE A 123 1.19 13.43 -3.57
N PRO A 124 0.34 13.08 -4.55
CA PRO A 124 -0.64 12.02 -4.38
C PRO A 124 0.01 10.65 -4.32
N GLY A 125 -0.64 9.73 -3.61
CA GLY A 125 -0.22 8.33 -3.52
C GLY A 125 0.02 7.86 -2.10
N SER A 126 0.47 6.62 -1.98
CA SER A 126 0.80 5.98 -0.71
C SER A 126 2.31 5.99 -0.45
N VAL A 127 2.69 5.80 0.81
CA VAL A 127 4.09 5.68 1.23
C VAL A 127 4.81 4.57 0.46
N GLY A 128 4.18 3.41 0.27
CA GLY A 128 4.77 2.29 -0.48
C GLY A 128 4.97 2.59 -1.96
N ALA A 129 4.21 3.51 -2.55
CA ALA A 129 4.37 3.93 -3.93
C ALA A 129 5.46 5.01 -4.12
N ALA A 130 5.86 5.70 -3.07
CA ALA A 130 6.81 6.81 -3.12
C ALA A 130 8.11 6.46 -3.84
N PRO A 131 8.82 5.36 -3.53
CA PRO A 131 10.03 4.99 -4.24
C PRO A 131 9.76 4.53 -5.68
N VAL A 132 8.59 3.93 -5.95
CA VAL A 132 8.22 3.44 -7.28
C VAL A 132 7.99 4.58 -8.26
N GLN A 133 7.38 5.67 -7.80
CA GLN A 133 7.12 6.87 -8.61
C GLN A 133 8.23 7.93 -8.52
N ASN A 134 9.39 7.60 -7.94
CA ASN A 134 10.52 8.51 -7.76
C ASN A 134 10.11 9.83 -7.09
N ILE A 135 9.40 9.76 -5.98
CA ILE A 135 8.99 10.93 -5.23
C ILE A 135 10.22 11.77 -4.85
N GLY A 136 10.18 13.08 -5.08
CA GLY A 136 11.33 13.97 -4.85
C GLY A 136 12.36 14.01 -5.99
N ALA A 137 12.10 13.40 -7.14
CA ALA A 137 12.97 13.48 -8.32
C ALA A 137 12.90 14.84 -9.04
N TYR A 138 11.99 15.71 -8.64
CA TYR A 138 11.69 17.00 -9.28
C TYR A 138 11.92 18.16 -8.32
#